data_2af8af93c7918b3485797a1f81404d9e
#
_entry.id   2af8af93c7918b3485797a1f81404d9e
#
_cell.length_a   1.000
_cell.length_b   1.000
_cell.length_c   1.000
_cell.angle_alpha   90.00
_cell.angle_beta   90.00
_cell.angle_gamma   90.00
#
_symmetry.space_group_name_H-M   'P 1'
#
loop_
_entity.id
_entity.type
_entity.pdbx_description
1 polymer ?
#
loop_
_entity_poly.entity_id
_entity_poly.type
_entity_poly.pdbx_seq_one_letter_code
_entity_poly.pdbx_strand_id
1 'polypeptide(L)'
;VTLPGNDATLAPTGGRWSREELEQAFAGYQRTVETAKETGNWDLFADMFTEDANYVEHAYGTFSGREEIRPWINRTMSSFPGSHMTAFPALWHTIDEQRGWVICEIDNPMCDPGDGSVHGASNLTILHYAGDGLWSCEEDVYNPMKFLAMAKKWCRAAESAGTLPEEARRWLAKVGG
;
A
#
# COMPACT_ATOMS: atom_id res chain seq x y z
N VAL A 1 14.58 16.57 39.38
CA VAL A 1 14.24 16.97 37.99
C VAL A 1 12.73 16.82 37.87
N THR A 2 12.02 17.94 37.96
CA THR A 2 10.54 17.96 37.82
C THR A 2 10.25 18.07 36.34
N LEU A 3 9.58 17.05 35.78
CA LEU A 3 9.07 17.13 34.40
C LEU A 3 7.94 18.17 34.33
N PRO A 4 7.88 19.03 33.32
CA PRO A 4 6.80 19.97 33.15
C PRO A 4 5.49 19.21 32.99
N GLY A 5 4.49 19.60 33.79
CA GLY A 5 3.15 19.03 33.71
C GLY A 5 2.57 19.23 32.31
N ASN A 6 2.17 18.14 31.70
CA ASN A 6 1.48 18.13 30.43
C ASN A 6 0.01 18.51 30.69
N ASP A 7 -0.26 19.82 30.78
CA ASP A 7 -1.62 20.37 30.80
C ASP A 7 -2.16 20.38 29.37
N ALA A 8 -2.22 19.18 28.78
CA ALA A 8 -2.97 18.99 27.55
C ALA A 8 -4.45 19.02 27.93
N THR A 9 -5.08 20.18 27.81
CA THR A 9 -6.54 20.27 27.69
C THR A 9 -6.95 19.27 26.61
N LEU A 10 -7.58 18.16 27.05
CA LEU A 10 -8.17 17.18 26.16
C LEU A 10 -9.12 17.93 25.22
N ALA A 11 -8.76 17.96 23.93
CA ALA A 11 -9.66 18.42 22.89
C ALA A 11 -10.98 17.61 22.97
N PRO A 12 -12.12 18.16 22.52
CA PRO A 12 -13.41 17.50 22.60
C PRO A 12 -13.30 16.07 22.07
N THR A 13 -13.92 15.13 22.78
CA THR A 13 -13.89 13.67 22.58
C THR A 13 -14.66 13.20 21.33
N GLY A 14 -14.53 13.90 20.21
CA GLY A 14 -15.08 13.54 18.91
C GLY A 14 -14.15 14.03 17.82
N GLY A 15 -13.63 13.14 17.00
CA GLY A 15 -12.91 13.50 15.78
C GLY A 15 -13.84 14.22 14.79
N ARG A 16 -13.27 14.74 13.70
CA ARG A 16 -14.04 15.40 12.63
C ARG A 16 -15.00 14.43 11.94
N TRP A 17 -14.68 13.14 11.94
CA TRP A 17 -15.47 12.07 11.31
C TRP A 17 -15.80 10.98 12.32
N SER A 18 -16.95 10.33 12.15
CA SER A 18 -17.35 9.21 13.00
C SER A 18 -16.53 7.96 12.66
N ARG A 19 -16.42 7.05 13.62
CA ARG A 19 -15.82 5.73 13.38
C ARG A 19 -16.52 4.99 12.24
N GLU A 20 -17.85 5.05 12.18
CA GLU A 20 -18.63 4.39 11.14
C GLU A 20 -18.28 4.93 9.74
N GLU A 21 -18.12 6.24 9.59
CA GLU A 21 -17.71 6.87 8.33
C GLU A 21 -16.31 6.42 7.92
N LEU A 22 -15.35 6.37 8.86
CA LEU A 22 -13.99 5.90 8.60
C LEU A 22 -13.95 4.41 8.21
N GLU A 23 -14.76 3.56 8.86
CA GLU A 23 -14.90 2.14 8.49
C GLU A 23 -15.49 2.00 7.08
N GLN A 24 -16.51 2.79 6.73
CA GLN A 24 -17.11 2.77 5.39
C GLN A 24 -16.14 3.27 4.32
N ALA A 25 -15.39 4.33 4.61
CA ALA A 25 -14.36 4.86 3.72
C ALA A 25 -13.25 3.83 3.48
N PHE A 26 -12.78 3.16 4.54
CA PHE A 26 -11.76 2.12 4.42
C PHE A 26 -12.27 0.90 3.65
N ALA A 27 -13.50 0.46 3.89
CA ALA A 27 -14.11 -0.59 3.08
C ALA A 27 -14.24 -0.18 1.60
N GLY A 28 -14.49 1.09 1.33
CA GLY A 28 -14.44 1.67 -0.03
C GLY A 28 -13.06 1.58 -0.65
N TYR A 29 -12.02 1.98 0.09
CA TYR A 29 -10.62 1.88 -0.31
C TYR A 29 -10.27 0.44 -0.73
N GLN A 30 -10.54 -0.55 0.12
CA GLN A 30 -10.25 -1.96 -0.17
C GLN A 30 -10.96 -2.46 -1.44
N ARG A 31 -12.24 -2.14 -1.62
CA ARG A 31 -12.98 -2.51 -2.84
C ARG A 31 -12.41 -1.87 -4.10
N THR A 32 -11.98 -0.61 -4.01
CA THR A 32 -11.38 0.11 -5.15
C THR A 32 -10.04 -0.49 -5.53
N VAL A 33 -9.18 -0.84 -4.56
CA VAL A 33 -7.91 -1.53 -4.79
C VAL A 33 -8.14 -2.90 -5.46
N GLU A 34 -9.12 -3.68 -4.97
CA GLU A 34 -9.50 -4.96 -5.56
C GLU A 34 -9.95 -4.78 -7.03
N THR A 35 -10.84 -3.83 -7.28
CA THR A 35 -11.33 -3.51 -8.64
C THR A 35 -10.20 -3.04 -9.55
N ALA A 36 -9.30 -2.19 -9.05
CA ALA A 36 -8.14 -1.72 -9.82
C ALA A 36 -7.22 -2.89 -10.21
N LYS A 37 -7.01 -3.82 -9.28
CA LYS A 37 -6.23 -5.03 -9.54
C LYS A 37 -6.90 -5.95 -10.55
N GLU A 38 -8.19 -6.22 -10.40
CA GLU A 38 -8.96 -7.11 -11.30
C GLU A 38 -9.03 -6.57 -12.74
N THR A 39 -9.20 -5.25 -12.88
CA THR A 39 -9.35 -4.60 -14.19
C THR A 39 -8.04 -4.13 -14.80
N GLY A 40 -6.96 -4.05 -13.99
CA GLY A 40 -5.70 -3.40 -14.37
C GLY A 40 -5.79 -1.87 -14.49
N ASN A 41 -6.92 -1.28 -14.10
CA ASN A 41 -7.14 0.18 -14.13
C ASN A 41 -6.73 0.83 -12.81
N TRP A 42 -5.46 1.16 -12.68
CA TRP A 42 -4.91 1.79 -11.47
C TRP A 42 -5.20 3.30 -11.37
N ASP A 43 -5.85 3.89 -12.35
CA ASP A 43 -6.40 5.24 -12.22
C ASP A 43 -7.46 5.33 -11.12
N LEU A 44 -8.22 4.24 -10.92
CA LEU A 44 -9.20 4.12 -9.83
C LEU A 44 -8.55 4.31 -8.46
N PHE A 45 -7.32 3.81 -8.28
CA PHE A 45 -6.56 4.02 -7.04
C PHE A 45 -6.21 5.50 -6.86
N ALA A 46 -5.67 6.15 -7.89
CA ALA A 46 -5.31 7.55 -7.82
C ALA A 46 -6.53 8.45 -7.57
N ASP A 47 -7.71 8.09 -8.09
CA ASP A 47 -8.96 8.84 -7.92
C ASP A 47 -9.48 8.83 -6.47
N MET A 48 -8.99 7.93 -5.61
CA MET A 48 -9.31 7.94 -4.17
C MET A 48 -8.62 9.04 -3.37
N PHE A 49 -7.67 9.77 -3.96
CA PHE A 49 -6.92 10.81 -3.28
C PHE A 49 -7.44 12.20 -3.59
N THR A 50 -7.24 13.15 -2.65
CA THR A 50 -7.46 14.57 -2.91
C THR A 50 -6.48 15.09 -3.97
N GLU A 51 -6.80 16.23 -4.62
CA GLU A 51 -5.92 16.81 -5.65
C GLU A 51 -4.52 17.14 -5.13
N ASP A 52 -4.42 17.51 -3.85
CA ASP A 52 -3.21 17.91 -3.14
C ASP A 52 -2.65 16.83 -2.19
N ALA A 53 -3.12 15.59 -2.32
CA ALA A 53 -2.71 14.48 -1.46
C ALA A 53 -1.21 14.22 -1.49
N ASN A 54 -0.69 13.61 -0.42
CA ASN A 54 0.68 13.13 -0.37
C ASN A 54 0.69 11.60 -0.27
N TYR A 55 1.50 10.98 -1.11
CA TYR A 55 1.79 9.55 -1.02
C TYR A 55 3.26 9.35 -0.64
N VAL A 56 3.51 8.75 0.51
CA VAL A 56 4.87 8.52 1.03
C VAL A 56 5.22 7.05 0.89
N GLU A 57 6.13 6.76 -0.01
CA GLU A 57 6.63 5.43 -0.27
C GLU A 57 8.12 5.37 0.08
N HIS A 58 8.48 4.64 1.14
CA HIS A 58 9.82 4.71 1.73
C HIS A 58 10.96 4.21 0.84
N ALA A 59 10.69 3.41 -0.19
CA ALA A 59 11.71 2.98 -1.15
C ALA A 59 11.79 3.87 -2.40
N TYR A 60 10.72 4.61 -2.73
CA TYR A 60 10.64 5.38 -3.99
C TYR A 60 10.52 6.88 -3.79
N GLY A 61 10.15 7.35 -2.60
CA GLY A 61 10.03 8.77 -2.25
C GLY A 61 8.61 9.23 -2.01
N THR A 62 8.39 10.54 -2.09
CA THR A 62 7.08 11.15 -1.88
C THR A 62 6.53 11.68 -3.20
N PHE A 63 5.25 11.42 -3.43
CA PHE A 63 4.49 11.91 -4.58
C PHE A 63 3.47 12.92 -4.08
N SER A 64 3.53 14.13 -4.61
CA SER A 64 2.70 15.26 -4.18
C SER A 64 1.63 15.57 -5.23
N GLY A 65 0.38 15.42 -4.81
CA GLY A 65 -0.78 15.56 -5.66
C GLY A 65 -1.18 14.27 -6.38
N ARG A 66 -2.48 14.12 -6.59
CA ARG A 66 -3.09 13.00 -7.33
C ARG A 66 -2.40 12.73 -8.68
N GLU A 67 -2.01 13.79 -9.38
CA GLU A 67 -1.42 13.70 -10.71
C GLU A 67 0.04 13.21 -10.71
N GLU A 68 0.74 13.20 -9.57
CA GLU A 68 2.01 12.49 -9.42
C GLU A 68 1.80 11.04 -8.97
N ILE A 69 0.78 10.79 -8.13
CA ILE A 69 0.41 9.45 -7.66
C ILE A 69 -0.02 8.57 -8.85
N ARG A 70 -0.84 9.09 -9.77
CA ARG A 70 -1.41 8.37 -10.91
C ARG A 70 -0.35 7.68 -11.79
N PRO A 71 0.63 8.38 -12.40
CA PRO A 71 1.63 7.74 -13.23
C PRO A 71 2.57 6.83 -12.43
N TRP A 72 2.79 7.13 -11.15
CA TRP A 72 3.61 6.28 -10.28
C TRP A 72 2.95 4.94 -10.03
N ILE A 73 1.68 4.90 -9.58
CA ILE A 73 0.98 3.65 -9.28
C ILE A 73 0.81 2.81 -10.55
N ASN A 74 0.47 3.42 -11.68
CA ASN A 74 0.36 2.72 -12.96
C ASN A 74 1.68 2.05 -13.37
N ARG A 75 2.82 2.74 -13.24
CA ARG A 75 4.15 2.14 -13.52
C ARG A 75 4.48 1.02 -12.54
N THR A 76 4.25 1.22 -11.25
CA THR A 76 4.55 0.25 -10.20
C THR A 76 3.78 -1.04 -10.40
N MET A 77 2.49 -0.93 -10.70
CA MET A 77 1.61 -2.07 -10.83
C MET A 77 1.66 -2.75 -12.20
N SER A 78 2.19 -2.07 -13.22
CA SER A 78 2.46 -2.67 -14.55
C SER A 78 3.84 -3.28 -14.69
N SER A 79 4.71 -3.16 -13.68
CA SER A 79 6.09 -3.66 -13.70
C SER A 79 6.31 -4.71 -12.61
N PHE A 80 7.24 -5.65 -12.84
CA PHE A 80 7.65 -6.60 -11.81
C PHE A 80 8.33 -5.86 -10.62
N PRO A 81 8.02 -6.20 -9.36
CA PRO A 81 7.16 -7.29 -8.88
C PRO A 81 5.65 -6.97 -8.80
N GLY A 82 5.22 -5.70 -8.85
CA GLY A 82 3.82 -5.29 -8.70
C GLY A 82 2.85 -5.98 -9.66
N SER A 83 3.27 -6.18 -10.94
CA SER A 83 2.47 -6.89 -11.96
C SER A 83 2.14 -8.33 -11.58
N HIS A 84 2.94 -8.95 -10.70
CA HIS A 84 2.80 -10.34 -10.25
C HIS A 84 2.20 -10.47 -8.84
N MET A 85 1.87 -9.36 -8.17
CA MET A 85 1.09 -9.38 -6.93
C MET A 85 -0.38 -9.65 -7.27
N THR A 86 -1.04 -10.55 -6.53
CA THR A 86 -2.39 -11.02 -6.89
C THR A 86 -3.51 -10.28 -6.16
N ALA A 87 -3.22 -9.73 -4.97
CA ALA A 87 -4.19 -9.06 -4.12
C ALA A 87 -3.48 -8.12 -3.13
N PHE A 88 -4.26 -7.30 -2.43
CA PHE A 88 -3.78 -6.38 -1.39
C PHE A 88 -4.76 -6.36 -0.21
N PRO A 89 -5.03 -7.53 0.43
CA PRO A 89 -5.99 -7.57 1.53
C PRO A 89 -5.41 -6.94 2.80
N ALA A 90 -6.24 -6.20 3.53
CA ALA A 90 -5.92 -5.81 4.89
C ALA A 90 -6.05 -7.02 5.82
N LEU A 91 -4.96 -7.39 6.49
CA LEU A 91 -4.94 -8.47 7.48
C LEU A 91 -5.60 -8.03 8.80
N TRP A 92 -5.42 -6.78 9.16
CA TRP A 92 -6.08 -6.09 10.26
C TRP A 92 -6.02 -4.58 10.03
N HIS A 93 -6.87 -3.83 10.73
CA HIS A 93 -6.80 -2.37 10.78
C HIS A 93 -7.20 -1.84 12.16
N THR A 94 -6.83 -0.59 12.40
CA THR A 94 -7.28 0.20 13.53
C THR A 94 -7.57 1.62 13.09
N ILE A 95 -8.45 2.31 13.82
CA ILE A 95 -8.89 3.66 13.51
C ILE A 95 -8.53 4.61 14.64
N ASP A 96 -7.87 5.70 14.31
CA ASP A 96 -7.70 6.89 15.15
C ASP A 96 -8.78 7.93 14.76
N GLU A 97 -9.90 7.91 15.46
CA GLU A 97 -11.03 8.81 15.20
C GLU A 97 -10.68 10.29 15.41
N GLN A 98 -9.75 10.58 16.35
CA GLN A 98 -9.35 11.97 16.63
C GLN A 98 -8.62 12.59 15.43
N ARG A 99 -7.79 11.80 14.75
CA ARG A 99 -7.03 12.24 13.57
C ARG A 99 -7.73 11.96 12.26
N GLY A 100 -8.73 11.09 12.25
CA GLY A 100 -9.34 10.56 11.04
C GLY A 100 -8.38 9.64 10.28
N TRP A 101 -7.60 8.83 10.99
CA TRP A 101 -6.64 7.93 10.37
C TRP A 101 -7.09 6.47 10.44
N VAL A 102 -6.76 5.74 9.39
CA VAL A 102 -6.82 4.28 9.37
C VAL A 102 -5.41 3.75 9.24
N ILE A 103 -5.01 2.85 10.13
CA ILE A 103 -3.72 2.17 10.11
C ILE A 103 -3.99 0.69 9.88
N CYS A 104 -3.41 0.09 8.86
CA CYS A 104 -3.65 -1.30 8.51
C CYS A 104 -2.37 -2.02 8.10
N GLU A 105 -2.37 -3.35 8.24
CA GLU A 105 -1.36 -4.20 7.62
C GLU A 105 -1.94 -4.76 6.32
N ILE A 106 -1.27 -4.48 5.21
CA ILE A 106 -1.63 -4.97 3.88
C ILE A 106 -0.70 -6.12 3.52
N ASP A 107 -1.28 -7.26 3.12
CA ASP A 107 -0.51 -8.35 2.52
C ASP A 107 -0.35 -8.14 1.01
N ASN A 108 0.80 -8.56 0.47
CA ASN A 108 1.13 -8.43 -0.95
C ASN A 108 1.55 -9.82 -1.50
N PRO A 109 0.61 -10.76 -1.64
CA PRO A 109 0.91 -12.09 -2.15
C PRO A 109 1.26 -12.05 -3.64
N MET A 110 2.32 -12.77 -4.00
CA MET A 110 2.71 -13.00 -5.40
C MET A 110 1.88 -14.15 -5.99
N CYS A 111 1.73 -14.17 -7.31
CA CYS A 111 1.17 -15.34 -8.00
C CYS A 111 2.07 -16.58 -7.81
N ASP A 112 1.50 -17.76 -8.04
CA ASP A 112 2.27 -19.02 -8.02
C ASP A 112 3.42 -18.96 -9.03
N PRO A 113 4.68 -19.17 -8.59
CA PRO A 113 5.83 -19.23 -9.49
C PRO A 113 5.85 -20.49 -10.38
N GLY A 114 4.92 -21.43 -10.20
CA GLY A 114 4.79 -22.66 -10.97
C GLY A 114 5.20 -23.92 -10.22
N ASP A 115 5.56 -23.83 -8.95
CA ASP A 115 5.91 -24.94 -8.06
C ASP A 115 4.96 -25.07 -6.85
N GLY A 116 3.92 -24.22 -6.78
CA GLY A 116 2.95 -24.18 -5.68
C GLY A 116 3.46 -23.46 -4.44
N SER A 117 4.66 -22.90 -4.44
CA SER A 117 5.18 -22.16 -3.29
C SER A 117 4.52 -20.81 -3.12
N VAL A 118 4.32 -20.38 -1.86
CA VAL A 118 3.68 -19.11 -1.51
C VAL A 118 4.76 -18.08 -1.17
N HIS A 119 4.66 -16.93 -1.82
CA HIS A 119 5.53 -15.78 -1.62
C HIS A 119 4.68 -14.55 -1.38
N GLY A 120 5.05 -13.75 -0.40
CA GLY A 120 4.38 -12.50 -0.08
C GLY A 120 5.18 -11.71 0.94
N ALA A 121 4.83 -10.46 1.10
CA ALA A 121 5.36 -9.58 2.15
C ALA A 121 4.27 -8.58 2.53
N SER A 122 4.25 -8.18 3.80
CA SER A 122 3.30 -7.16 4.27
C SER A 122 3.98 -5.83 4.52
N ASN A 123 3.17 -4.76 4.43
CA ASN A 123 3.50 -3.40 4.85
C ASN A 123 2.43 -2.87 5.80
N LEU A 124 2.79 -1.87 6.61
CA LEU A 124 1.81 -1.04 7.30
C LEU A 124 1.47 0.14 6.39
N THR A 125 0.18 0.35 6.15
CA THR A 125 -0.34 1.51 5.45
C THR A 125 -1.05 2.43 6.43
N ILE A 126 -0.73 3.72 6.40
CA ILE A 126 -1.34 4.77 7.20
C ILE A 126 -2.10 5.69 6.24
N LEU A 127 -3.42 5.70 6.37
CA LEU A 127 -4.33 6.50 5.55
C LEU A 127 -4.85 7.69 6.36
N HIS A 128 -4.82 8.90 5.81
CA HIS A 128 -5.44 10.09 6.39
C HIS A 128 -6.69 10.46 5.60
N TYR A 129 -7.83 10.34 6.25
CA TYR A 129 -9.13 10.61 5.64
C TYR A 129 -9.37 12.12 5.46
N ALA A 130 -9.89 12.51 4.32
CA ALA A 130 -10.21 13.91 3.98
C ALA A 130 -11.71 14.21 3.96
N GLY A 131 -12.56 13.19 4.03
CA GLY A 131 -14.02 13.30 3.82
C GLY A 131 -14.41 12.85 2.42
N ASP A 132 -15.70 12.65 2.20
CA ASP A 132 -16.30 12.30 0.91
C ASP A 132 -15.68 11.05 0.23
N GLY A 133 -15.17 10.11 1.04
CA GLY A 133 -14.51 8.90 0.54
C GLY A 133 -13.09 9.12 0.01
N LEU A 134 -12.51 10.32 0.20
CA LEU A 134 -11.17 10.68 -0.28
C LEU A 134 -10.11 10.62 0.84
N TRP A 135 -8.87 10.38 0.43
CA TRP A 135 -7.69 10.33 1.29
C TRP A 135 -6.73 11.48 0.96
N SER A 136 -6.26 12.19 1.98
CA SER A 136 -5.28 13.27 1.83
C SER A 136 -3.84 12.79 1.97
N CYS A 137 -3.64 11.60 2.53
CA CYS A 137 -2.33 10.99 2.66
C CYS A 137 -2.44 9.48 2.69
N GLU A 138 -1.46 8.83 2.09
CA GLU A 138 -1.11 7.44 2.33
C GLU A 138 0.39 7.33 2.58
N GLU A 139 0.76 6.58 3.62
CA GLU A 139 2.16 6.28 3.91
C GLU A 139 2.34 4.77 4.05
N ASP A 140 3.21 4.19 3.22
CA ASP A 140 3.58 2.78 3.26
C ASP A 140 4.88 2.57 4.01
N VAL A 141 4.77 1.97 5.20
CA VAL A 141 5.89 1.71 6.10
C VAL A 141 6.28 0.23 6.05
N TYR A 142 7.44 -0.06 5.50
CA TYR A 142 7.95 -1.43 5.40
C TYR A 142 9.48 -1.47 5.33
N ASN A 143 10.02 -2.67 5.40
CA ASN A 143 11.44 -2.89 5.15
C ASN A 143 11.65 -3.28 3.67
N PRO A 144 12.20 -2.39 2.80
CA PRO A 144 12.40 -2.68 1.39
C PRO A 144 13.25 -3.95 1.13
N MET A 145 14.16 -4.28 2.06
CA MET A 145 14.98 -5.49 1.94
C MET A 145 14.18 -6.78 2.08
N LYS A 146 13.07 -6.76 2.84
CA LYS A 146 12.15 -7.91 2.92
C LYS A 146 11.41 -8.13 1.60
N PHE A 147 10.90 -7.06 0.99
CA PHE A 147 10.26 -7.11 -0.32
C PHE A 147 11.24 -7.57 -1.40
N LEU A 148 12.46 -7.02 -1.41
CA LEU A 148 13.52 -7.44 -2.32
C LEU A 148 13.83 -8.94 -2.16
N ALA A 149 14.00 -9.41 -0.93
CA ALA A 149 14.30 -10.82 -0.65
C ALA A 149 13.14 -11.74 -1.06
N MET A 150 11.91 -11.33 -0.83
CA MET A 150 10.69 -12.05 -1.25
C MET A 150 10.64 -12.18 -2.77
N ALA A 151 10.80 -11.08 -3.52
CA ALA A 151 10.77 -11.08 -4.98
C ALA A 151 11.93 -11.92 -5.57
N LYS A 152 13.13 -11.86 -4.99
CA LYS A 152 14.25 -12.74 -5.39
C LYS A 152 13.94 -14.23 -5.17
N LYS A 153 13.29 -14.58 -4.05
CA LYS A 153 12.89 -15.97 -3.79
C LYS A 153 11.85 -16.45 -4.79
N TRP A 154 10.87 -15.61 -5.10
CA TRP A 154 9.88 -15.89 -6.12
C TRP A 154 10.54 -16.14 -7.49
N CYS A 155 11.47 -15.27 -7.92
CA CYS A 155 12.20 -15.45 -9.18
C CYS A 155 12.96 -16.78 -9.24
N ARG A 156 13.63 -17.19 -8.14
CA ARG A 156 14.36 -18.46 -8.09
C ARG A 156 13.43 -19.66 -8.20
N ALA A 157 12.28 -19.61 -7.53
CA ALA A 157 11.26 -20.66 -7.64
C ALA A 157 10.73 -20.75 -9.08
N ALA A 158 10.38 -19.62 -9.68
CA ALA A 158 9.91 -19.55 -11.07
C ALA A 158 11.00 -20.02 -12.08
N GLU A 159 12.27 -19.70 -11.84
CA GLU A 159 13.37 -20.20 -12.68
C GLU A 159 13.51 -21.71 -12.59
N SER A 160 13.44 -22.25 -11.37
CA SER A 160 13.51 -23.70 -11.14
C SER A 160 12.32 -24.45 -11.74
N ALA A 161 11.13 -23.83 -11.77
CA ALA A 161 9.91 -24.35 -12.39
C ALA A 161 9.89 -24.15 -13.93
N GLY A 162 10.81 -23.35 -14.49
CA GLY A 162 10.84 -23.04 -15.91
C GLY A 162 9.79 -22.00 -16.35
N THR A 163 9.25 -21.24 -15.45
CA THR A 163 8.16 -20.27 -15.65
C THR A 163 8.59 -18.81 -15.53
N LEU A 164 9.89 -18.55 -15.23
CA LEU A 164 10.39 -17.19 -14.99
C LEU A 164 10.16 -16.26 -16.19
N PRO A 165 9.29 -15.22 -16.07
CA PRO A 165 9.03 -14.28 -17.14
C PRO A 165 10.25 -13.42 -17.47
N GLU A 166 10.33 -12.96 -18.69
CA GLU A 166 11.47 -12.15 -19.15
C GLU A 166 11.60 -10.82 -18.38
N GLU A 167 10.51 -10.19 -17.98
CA GLU A 167 10.56 -8.98 -17.16
C GLU A 167 11.16 -9.23 -15.77
N ALA A 168 10.78 -10.34 -15.12
CA ALA A 168 11.32 -10.74 -13.84
C ALA A 168 12.80 -11.12 -13.94
N ARG A 169 13.20 -11.78 -15.02
CA ARG A 169 14.62 -12.09 -15.33
C ARG A 169 15.46 -10.81 -15.47
N ARG A 170 14.95 -9.83 -16.22
CA ARG A 170 15.63 -8.52 -16.37
C ARG A 170 15.71 -7.76 -15.04
N TRP A 171 14.63 -7.82 -14.24
CA TRP A 171 14.64 -7.21 -12.91
C TRP A 171 15.66 -7.88 -12.00
N LEU A 172 15.68 -9.21 -11.93
CA LEU A 172 16.63 -9.98 -11.11
C LEU A 172 18.09 -9.64 -11.46
N ALA A 173 18.40 -9.51 -12.75
CA ALA A 173 19.73 -9.12 -13.21
C ALA A 173 20.15 -7.70 -12.75
N LYS A 174 19.19 -6.77 -12.63
CA LYS A 174 19.46 -5.39 -12.16
C LYS A 174 19.72 -5.31 -10.65
N VAL A 175 19.03 -6.13 -9.85
CA VAL A 175 19.13 -6.06 -8.37
C VAL A 175 20.19 -7.00 -7.79
N GLY A 176 20.93 -7.66 -8.64
CA GLY A 176 21.96 -8.63 -8.27
C GLY A 176 21.35 -9.96 -7.79
N GLY A 177 21.54 -11.01 -8.56
CA GLY A 177 21.08 -12.37 -8.23
C GLY A 177 21.69 -12.92 -6.96
#